data_ebbe71b5119ecbfb5c9ada3951937a01
#
_entry.id   ebbe71b5119ecbfb5c9ada3951937a01
#
_cell.length_a   1.000
_cell.length_b   1.000
_cell.length_c   1.000
_cell.angle_alpha   90.00
_cell.angle_beta   90.00
_cell.angle_gamma   90.00
#
_symmetry.space_group_name_H-M   'P 1'
#
loop_
_entity.id
_entity.type
_entity.pdbx_description
1 polymer ?
#
loop_
_entity_poly.entity_id
_entity_poly.type
_entity_poly.pdbx_seq_one_letter_code
_entity_poly.pdbx_strand_id
1 'polypeptide(L)'
;MKNKWTLIITAALLTAASCRPEPPVFEPTYVDLDYPDHFPAPDLPADNPLSEEGIKLGRHLFYDTRLSGDNTQNCASCHLQESNFAEPFQYSTGIDGVQGDINAMVLSNMAWQQFFFWNGRKTSLEDQVREPVINPIEMHETWPNVIDKLSGDQRYLDMFAAAFGDEEITEDRSAKALAQFIYTMVSGDSKLDQYVKGEYTFTTSEQIGFDIFNNEQGDCFHCHGLATTGYQMGAYGLLQFSNNGLDSVLVVNSGREAVTDLASDRAKFKVPSLRNIEYSFPYMHDGRFQTLGEVVEFYNMGGHPSATIDPNMKAAGVGRNWSQEQKQGLIDFLKTFSDETFLTDTTFSNPW
;
A
#
# COMPACT_ATOMS: atom_id res chain seq x y z
N MET A 1 -39.35 80.30 -50.32
CA MET A 1 -38.82 78.88 -50.35
C MET A 1 -37.86 78.74 -49.21
N LYS A 2 -38.22 77.91 -48.18
CA LYS A 2 -37.42 77.71 -46.97
C LYS A 2 -36.85 76.31 -47.01
N ASN A 3 -35.53 76.18 -47.18
CA ASN A 3 -34.83 74.93 -47.12
C ASN A 3 -34.61 74.49 -45.66
N LYS A 4 -35.17 73.34 -45.28
CA LYS A 4 -34.91 72.69 -44.02
C LYS A 4 -33.77 71.66 -44.22
N TRP A 5 -32.67 71.91 -43.60
CA TRP A 5 -31.58 70.91 -43.49
C TRP A 5 -31.84 70.00 -42.30
N THR A 6 -32.01 68.71 -42.53
CA THR A 6 -32.14 67.70 -41.48
C THR A 6 -30.76 67.11 -41.17
N LEU A 7 -30.26 67.39 -40.00
CA LEU A 7 -29.01 66.77 -39.49
C LEU A 7 -29.30 65.32 -39.02
N ILE A 8 -28.70 64.35 -39.69
CA ILE A 8 -28.72 62.95 -39.24
C ILE A 8 -27.50 62.77 -38.34
N ILE A 9 -27.72 62.57 -37.02
CA ILE A 9 -26.69 62.24 -36.08
C ILE A 9 -26.60 60.70 -36.05
N THR A 10 -25.55 60.19 -36.65
CA THR A 10 -25.22 58.74 -36.56
C THR A 10 -24.50 58.48 -35.25
N ALA A 11 -25.19 57.85 -34.27
CA ALA A 11 -24.58 57.40 -33.03
C ALA A 11 -23.79 56.12 -33.31
N ALA A 12 -22.48 56.22 -33.28
CA ALA A 12 -21.57 55.03 -33.29
C ALA A 12 -21.56 54.41 -31.92
N LEU A 13 -22.19 53.22 -31.76
CA LEU A 13 -22.05 52.37 -30.58
C LEU A 13 -20.65 51.75 -30.62
N LEU A 14 -19.75 52.26 -29.80
CA LEU A 14 -18.49 51.59 -29.44
C LEU A 14 -18.80 50.42 -28.50
N THR A 15 -18.86 49.21 -29.02
CA THR A 15 -18.83 47.99 -28.20
C THR A 15 -17.39 47.81 -27.66
N ALA A 16 -17.17 48.24 -26.42
CA ALA A 16 -15.95 47.85 -25.69
C ALA A 16 -16.01 46.33 -25.43
N ALA A 17 -15.33 45.57 -26.26
CA ALA A 17 -15.04 44.18 -25.96
C ALA A 17 -14.15 44.16 -24.69
N SER A 18 -14.76 43.88 -23.53
CA SER A 18 -14.06 43.64 -22.30
C SER A 18 -13.29 42.34 -22.49
N CYS A 19 -11.98 42.43 -22.75
CA CYS A 19 -11.08 41.32 -22.54
C CYS A 19 -11.09 41.01 -21.01
N ARG A 20 -11.98 40.14 -20.57
CA ARG A 20 -11.79 39.48 -19.27
C ARG A 20 -10.61 38.53 -19.46
N PRO A 21 -9.55 38.63 -18.64
CA PRO A 21 -8.53 37.57 -18.62
C PRO A 21 -9.27 36.24 -18.39
N GLU A 22 -8.93 35.23 -19.17
CA GLU A 22 -9.39 33.89 -18.89
C GLU A 22 -8.95 33.55 -17.45
N PRO A 23 -9.82 32.92 -16.67
CA PRO A 23 -9.41 32.45 -15.34
C PRO A 23 -8.17 31.56 -15.51
N PRO A 24 -7.20 31.63 -14.59
CA PRO A 24 -6.01 30.78 -14.66
C PRO A 24 -6.47 29.34 -14.83
N VAL A 25 -5.89 28.65 -15.82
CA VAL A 25 -6.11 27.22 -16.01
C VAL A 25 -5.52 26.54 -14.79
N PHE A 26 -6.30 25.69 -14.14
CA PHE A 26 -5.79 24.86 -13.05
C PHE A 26 -4.78 23.86 -13.62
N GLU A 27 -3.56 23.92 -13.14
CA GLU A 27 -2.48 23.00 -13.52
C GLU A 27 -1.73 22.62 -12.22
N PRO A 28 -2.02 21.45 -11.66
CA PRO A 28 -1.25 20.94 -10.52
C PRO A 28 0.18 20.61 -10.98
N THR A 29 1.11 20.61 -10.04
CA THR A 29 2.52 20.27 -10.31
C THR A 29 2.65 18.75 -10.43
N TYR A 30 2.48 18.21 -11.63
CA TYR A 30 2.63 16.77 -11.86
C TYR A 30 4.08 16.32 -11.66
N VAL A 31 4.24 15.15 -11.04
CA VAL A 31 5.53 14.53 -10.77
C VAL A 31 5.52 13.06 -11.17
N ASP A 32 6.66 12.57 -11.61
CA ASP A 32 6.87 11.14 -11.78
C ASP A 32 7.13 10.50 -10.42
N LEU A 33 6.75 9.23 -10.26
CA LEU A 33 7.12 8.48 -9.08
C LEU A 33 8.63 8.28 -9.06
N ASP A 34 9.26 8.62 -7.94
CA ASP A 34 10.67 8.33 -7.71
C ASP A 34 10.83 6.87 -7.24
N TYR A 35 11.58 6.06 -8.01
CA TYR A 35 11.87 4.67 -7.69
C TYR A 35 13.20 4.23 -8.29
N PRO A 36 13.87 3.22 -7.71
CA PRO A 36 15.15 2.74 -8.20
C PRO A 36 15.10 2.20 -9.64
N ASP A 37 16.14 2.45 -10.43
CA ASP A 37 16.27 2.01 -11.84
C ASP A 37 16.13 0.50 -12.04
N HIS A 38 16.41 -0.29 -11.00
CA HIS A 38 16.27 -1.74 -11.04
C HIS A 38 14.83 -2.24 -10.78
N PHE A 39 13.90 -1.35 -10.44
CA PHE A 39 12.48 -1.68 -10.38
C PHE A 39 11.83 -1.51 -11.74
N PRO A 40 10.83 -2.31 -12.11
CA PRO A 40 10.04 -2.05 -13.31
C PRO A 40 9.20 -0.80 -13.11
N ALA A 41 8.85 -0.15 -14.21
CA ALA A 41 7.91 0.96 -14.14
C ALA A 41 6.58 0.51 -13.52
N PRO A 42 6.03 1.25 -12.55
CA PRO A 42 4.73 0.94 -11.98
C PRO A 42 3.61 1.25 -12.96
N ASP A 43 2.47 0.58 -12.79
CA ASP A 43 1.24 0.85 -13.55
C ASP A 43 0.29 1.70 -12.69
N LEU A 44 0.51 3.01 -12.64
CA LEU A 44 -0.32 3.94 -11.88
C LEU A 44 -1.60 4.29 -12.64
N PRO A 45 -2.72 4.56 -11.94
CA PRO A 45 -3.98 4.93 -12.57
C PRO A 45 -3.87 6.23 -13.39
N ALA A 46 -4.24 6.17 -14.67
CA ALA A 46 -4.17 7.34 -15.55
C ALA A 46 -5.12 8.48 -15.14
N ASP A 47 -6.17 8.17 -14.37
CA ASP A 47 -7.13 9.13 -13.85
C ASP A 47 -6.77 9.69 -12.46
N ASN A 48 -5.61 9.26 -11.91
CA ASN A 48 -5.06 9.76 -10.66
C ASN A 48 -3.53 9.97 -10.79
N PRO A 49 -3.08 10.85 -11.71
CA PRO A 49 -1.65 11.14 -11.85
C PRO A 49 -1.11 11.80 -10.57
N LEU A 50 0.13 11.51 -10.23
CA LEU A 50 0.78 12.08 -9.05
C LEU A 50 1.00 13.58 -9.23
N SER A 51 0.72 14.35 -8.18
CA SER A 51 1.05 15.78 -8.09
C SER A 51 1.59 16.13 -6.71
N GLU A 52 2.45 17.15 -6.62
CA GLU A 52 2.99 17.61 -5.33
C GLU A 52 1.86 17.97 -4.37
N GLU A 53 0.81 18.64 -4.88
CA GLU A 53 -0.34 19.07 -4.09
C GLU A 53 -1.21 17.89 -3.64
N GLY A 54 -1.42 16.90 -4.51
CA GLY A 54 -2.19 15.69 -4.19
C GLY A 54 -1.47 14.82 -3.17
N ILE A 55 -0.17 14.61 -3.33
CA ILE A 55 0.68 13.88 -2.38
C ILE A 55 0.66 14.58 -1.02
N LYS A 56 0.81 15.91 -0.99
CA LYS A 56 0.76 16.70 0.24
C LYS A 56 -0.59 16.58 0.94
N LEU A 57 -1.69 16.71 0.21
CA LEU A 57 -3.04 16.54 0.74
C LEU A 57 -3.23 15.13 1.30
N GLY A 58 -2.82 14.09 0.55
CA GLY A 58 -2.90 12.69 0.97
C GLY A 58 -2.14 12.42 2.26
N ARG A 59 -0.94 13.00 2.41
CA ARG A 59 -0.15 12.92 3.64
C ARG A 59 -0.90 13.52 4.84
N HIS A 60 -1.53 14.70 4.67
CA HIS A 60 -2.31 15.33 5.75
C HIS A 60 -3.53 14.46 6.12
N LEU A 61 -4.24 13.92 5.14
CA LEU A 61 -5.37 13.01 5.37
C LEU A 61 -4.95 11.72 6.08
N PHE A 62 -3.81 11.12 5.71
CA PHE A 62 -3.29 9.89 6.32
C PHE A 62 -3.07 10.01 7.84
N TYR A 63 -2.69 11.20 8.29
CA TYR A 63 -2.44 11.51 9.71
C TYR A 63 -3.60 12.24 10.40
N ASP A 64 -4.73 12.45 9.73
CA ASP A 64 -5.85 13.20 10.29
C ASP A 64 -6.85 12.29 11.00
N THR A 65 -7.02 12.51 12.30
CA THR A 65 -7.95 11.73 13.12
C THR A 65 -9.42 12.00 12.80
N ARG A 66 -9.76 13.07 12.07
CA ARG A 66 -11.13 13.36 11.64
C ARG A 66 -11.69 12.32 10.67
N LEU A 67 -10.85 11.42 10.14
CA LEU A 67 -11.28 10.28 9.34
C LEU A 67 -11.93 9.18 10.19
N SER A 68 -11.87 9.24 11.53
CA SER A 68 -12.56 8.31 12.43
C SER A 68 -13.78 8.95 13.10
N GLY A 69 -14.74 8.11 13.52
CA GLY A 69 -16.04 8.54 14.06
C GLY A 69 -15.93 9.40 15.31
N ASP A 70 -14.97 9.09 16.17
CA ASP A 70 -14.71 9.80 17.44
C ASP A 70 -13.50 10.76 17.38
N ASN A 71 -12.83 10.88 16.22
CA ASN A 71 -11.64 11.68 15.98
C ASN A 71 -10.41 11.25 16.81
N THR A 72 -10.26 9.96 17.12
CA THR A 72 -9.13 9.43 17.89
C THR A 72 -8.14 8.64 17.05
N GLN A 73 -8.54 8.09 15.92
CA GLN A 73 -7.69 7.26 15.05
C GLN A 73 -7.56 7.83 13.65
N ASN A 74 -6.46 7.50 13.01
CA ASN A 74 -6.15 7.79 11.61
C ASN A 74 -5.42 6.60 10.97
N CYS A 75 -5.02 6.67 9.70
CA CYS A 75 -4.32 5.58 9.04
C CYS A 75 -3.03 5.19 9.77
N ALA A 76 -2.28 6.19 10.25
CA ALA A 76 -1.03 5.97 10.98
C ALA A 76 -1.23 5.33 12.36
N SER A 77 -2.45 5.22 12.88
CA SER A 77 -2.72 4.51 14.15
C SER A 77 -2.49 3.00 14.03
N CYS A 78 -2.71 2.43 12.82
CA CYS A 78 -2.49 1.01 12.50
C CYS A 78 -1.39 0.79 11.45
N HIS A 79 -0.89 1.86 10.82
CA HIS A 79 0.17 1.82 9.82
C HIS A 79 1.35 2.68 10.28
N LEU A 80 2.13 2.15 11.26
CA LEU A 80 3.27 2.85 11.84
C LEU A 80 4.50 2.77 10.94
N GLN A 81 5.13 3.92 10.68
CA GLN A 81 6.27 4.00 9.78
C GLN A 81 7.42 3.08 10.18
N GLU A 82 7.77 3.05 11.46
CA GLU A 82 8.82 2.19 12.02
C GLU A 82 8.55 0.69 11.89
N SER A 83 7.31 0.30 11.64
CA SER A 83 6.88 -1.08 11.38
C SER A 83 6.57 -1.33 9.91
N ASN A 84 7.24 -0.60 8.98
CA ASN A 84 6.98 -0.70 7.54
C ASN A 84 5.53 -0.32 7.17
N PHE A 85 4.95 0.63 7.89
CA PHE A 85 3.54 0.99 7.78
C PHE A 85 2.61 -0.22 7.99
N ALA A 86 2.95 -1.08 8.94
CA ALA A 86 2.10 -2.10 9.54
C ALA A 86 1.93 -1.83 11.04
N GLU A 87 1.40 -2.76 11.78
CA GLU A 87 1.15 -2.64 13.22
C GLU A 87 1.86 -3.76 13.99
N PRO A 88 2.57 -3.47 15.11
CA PRO A 88 3.29 -4.49 15.88
C PRO A 88 2.38 -5.32 16.80
N PHE A 89 1.07 -5.33 16.53
CA PHE A 89 0.07 -6.12 17.24
C PHE A 89 -0.57 -7.15 16.34
N GLN A 90 -1.04 -8.23 16.92
CA GLN A 90 -1.66 -9.32 16.16
C GLN A 90 -2.89 -8.82 15.36
N TYR A 91 -3.73 -8.04 16.00
CA TYR A 91 -4.92 -7.45 15.41
C TYR A 91 -5.07 -5.99 15.83
N SER A 92 -5.46 -5.15 14.89
CA SER A 92 -5.81 -3.77 15.14
C SER A 92 -7.06 -3.68 16.02
N THR A 93 -7.10 -2.65 16.85
CA THR A 93 -8.28 -2.33 17.67
C THR A 93 -8.90 -1.04 17.16
N GLY A 94 -10.16 -1.09 16.70
CA GLY A 94 -10.87 0.08 16.23
C GLY A 94 -11.37 1.00 17.33
N ILE A 95 -11.99 2.12 16.96
CA ILE A 95 -12.41 3.17 17.89
C ILE A 95 -13.41 2.69 18.96
N ASP A 96 -14.21 1.68 18.64
CA ASP A 96 -15.18 1.09 19.59
C ASP A 96 -14.55 0.02 20.52
N GLY A 97 -13.22 -0.14 20.49
CA GLY A 97 -12.50 -1.15 21.27
C GLY A 97 -12.67 -2.59 20.74
N VAL A 98 -13.21 -2.75 19.54
CA VAL A 98 -13.37 -4.06 18.88
C VAL A 98 -12.08 -4.40 18.15
N GLN A 99 -11.56 -5.61 18.38
CA GLN A 99 -10.42 -6.13 17.63
C GLN A 99 -10.87 -6.73 16.30
N GLY A 100 -10.05 -6.50 15.26
CA GLY A 100 -10.15 -7.24 14.00
C GLY A 100 -9.76 -8.71 14.14
N ASP A 101 -9.81 -9.44 13.04
CA ASP A 101 -9.48 -10.86 12.95
C ASP A 101 -8.36 -11.15 11.93
N ILE A 102 -7.77 -10.08 11.38
CA ILE A 102 -6.71 -10.15 10.38
C ILE A 102 -5.64 -9.11 10.67
N ASN A 103 -4.38 -9.45 10.41
CA ASN A 103 -3.24 -8.57 10.67
C ASN A 103 -3.16 -7.41 9.66
N ALA A 104 -2.73 -6.23 10.13
CA ALA A 104 -2.53 -5.06 9.29
C ALA A 104 -1.40 -5.29 8.28
N MET A 105 -1.66 -5.01 7.00
CA MET A 105 -0.67 -5.17 5.94
C MET A 105 0.26 -3.97 5.85
N VAL A 106 1.49 -4.20 5.39
CA VAL A 106 2.46 -3.16 5.06
C VAL A 106 1.97 -2.27 3.90
N LEU A 107 2.42 -1.00 3.88
CA LEU A 107 2.08 -0.07 2.79
C LEU A 107 3.28 0.24 1.87
N SER A 108 4.46 -0.33 2.10
CA SER A 108 5.59 -0.14 1.18
C SER A 108 5.30 -0.73 -0.20
N ASN A 109 5.71 0.00 -1.24
CA ASN A 109 5.67 -0.43 -2.65
C ASN A 109 4.27 -0.75 -3.20
N MET A 110 3.23 -0.03 -2.73
CA MET A 110 1.86 -0.23 -3.19
C MET A 110 1.66 0.10 -4.68
N ALA A 111 2.53 0.92 -5.28
CA ALA A 111 2.50 1.26 -6.70
C ALA A 111 2.63 0.05 -7.65
N TRP A 112 3.12 -1.08 -7.16
CA TRP A 112 3.26 -2.33 -7.92
C TRP A 112 2.24 -3.40 -7.53
N GLN A 113 1.30 -3.11 -6.61
CA GLN A 113 0.27 -4.05 -6.19
C GLN A 113 -0.96 -3.97 -7.10
N GLN A 114 -1.52 -5.13 -7.47
CA GLN A 114 -2.77 -5.22 -8.24
C GLN A 114 -3.95 -5.68 -7.41
N PHE A 115 -3.69 -6.23 -6.23
CA PHE A 115 -4.72 -6.68 -5.31
C PHE A 115 -4.45 -6.15 -3.92
N PHE A 116 -5.48 -5.68 -3.25
CA PHE A 116 -5.43 -5.12 -1.92
C PHE A 116 -6.25 -5.95 -0.95
N PHE A 117 -5.92 -5.88 0.34
CA PHE A 117 -6.31 -6.80 1.39
C PHE A 117 -5.72 -8.21 1.23
N TRP A 118 -5.70 -8.99 2.30
CA TRP A 118 -5.18 -10.35 2.30
C TRP A 118 -5.91 -11.29 1.33
N ASN A 119 -7.22 -11.09 1.14
CA ASN A 119 -8.03 -11.90 0.22
C ASN A 119 -8.14 -11.29 -1.19
N GLY A 120 -7.57 -10.12 -1.42
CA GLY A 120 -7.57 -9.45 -2.72
C GLY A 120 -8.95 -8.96 -3.18
N ARG A 121 -9.80 -8.53 -2.25
CA ARG A 121 -11.17 -8.09 -2.58
C ARG A 121 -11.24 -6.73 -3.29
N LYS A 122 -10.14 -5.97 -3.32
CA LYS A 122 -10.02 -4.71 -4.06
C LYS A 122 -8.88 -4.80 -5.08
N THR A 123 -9.03 -4.08 -6.19
CA THR A 123 -8.09 -4.04 -7.30
C THR A 123 -7.57 -2.63 -7.59
N SER A 124 -7.95 -1.64 -6.80
CA SER A 124 -7.36 -0.30 -6.79
C SER A 124 -7.07 0.14 -5.36
N LEU A 125 -6.04 0.95 -5.19
CA LEU A 125 -5.69 1.52 -3.89
C LEU A 125 -6.73 2.56 -3.47
N GLU A 126 -7.26 3.32 -4.42
CA GLU A 126 -8.33 4.30 -4.21
C GLU A 126 -9.59 3.67 -3.61
N ASP A 127 -9.94 2.45 -4.02
CA ASP A 127 -11.06 1.72 -3.44
C ASP A 127 -10.71 1.09 -2.09
N GLN A 128 -9.44 0.72 -1.90
CA GLN A 128 -8.99 0.12 -0.65
C GLN A 128 -9.01 1.16 0.48
N VAL A 129 -8.48 2.36 0.27
CA VAL A 129 -8.37 3.39 1.33
C VAL A 129 -9.73 3.91 1.84
N ARG A 130 -10.81 3.67 1.10
CA ARG A 130 -12.18 4.00 1.53
C ARG A 130 -12.73 3.07 2.61
N GLU A 131 -12.33 1.80 2.55
CA GLU A 131 -12.90 0.74 3.40
C GLU A 131 -12.64 0.93 4.90
N PRO A 132 -11.40 1.21 5.37
CA PRO A 132 -11.14 1.39 6.79
C PRO A 132 -11.96 2.50 7.44
N VAL A 133 -12.24 3.58 6.70
CA VAL A 133 -13.02 4.73 7.18
C VAL A 133 -14.44 4.29 7.56
N ILE A 134 -15.08 3.48 6.70
CA ILE A 134 -16.48 3.06 6.90
C ILE A 134 -16.63 1.75 7.67
N ASN A 135 -15.52 1.06 7.95
CA ASN A 135 -15.56 -0.22 8.62
C ASN A 135 -15.94 -0.04 10.12
N PRO A 136 -17.03 -0.63 10.60
CA PRO A 136 -17.49 -0.46 11.99
C PRO A 136 -16.56 -1.06 13.04
N ILE A 137 -15.63 -1.94 12.65
CA ILE A 137 -14.61 -2.49 13.56
C ILE A 137 -13.24 -1.78 13.43
N GLU A 138 -13.15 -0.70 12.65
CA GLU A 138 -11.95 0.11 12.46
C GLU A 138 -12.25 1.57 12.80
N MET A 139 -12.41 2.45 11.81
CA MET A 139 -12.58 3.89 12.02
C MET A 139 -14.05 4.31 12.21
N HIS A 140 -15.01 3.46 11.88
CA HIS A 140 -16.45 3.57 12.13
C HIS A 140 -17.02 4.96 11.83
N GLU A 141 -16.71 5.49 10.66
CA GLU A 141 -17.16 6.81 10.21
C GLU A 141 -17.95 6.69 8.89
N THR A 142 -18.46 7.77 8.39
CA THR A 142 -19.09 7.88 7.07
C THR A 142 -18.42 8.97 6.26
N TRP A 143 -18.26 8.75 4.97
CA TRP A 143 -17.66 9.76 4.09
C TRP A 143 -18.38 11.12 4.11
N PRO A 144 -19.74 11.20 4.15
CA PRO A 144 -20.42 12.47 4.33
C PRO A 144 -19.98 13.23 5.60
N ASN A 145 -19.85 12.55 6.74
CA ASN A 145 -19.39 13.19 7.97
C ASN A 145 -17.90 13.60 7.88
N VAL A 146 -17.04 12.80 7.27
CA VAL A 146 -15.64 13.20 7.00
C VAL A 146 -15.61 14.48 6.19
N ILE A 147 -16.38 14.56 5.11
CA ILE A 147 -16.48 15.75 4.25
C ILE A 147 -16.94 16.97 5.06
N ASP A 148 -17.95 16.84 5.88
CA ASP A 148 -18.45 17.91 6.73
C ASP A 148 -17.37 18.40 7.71
N LYS A 149 -16.66 17.48 8.38
CA LYS A 149 -15.55 17.80 9.31
C LYS A 149 -14.41 18.54 8.61
N LEU A 150 -14.00 18.10 7.43
CA LEU A 150 -12.90 18.69 6.67
C LEU A 150 -13.30 20.05 6.06
N SER A 151 -14.53 20.18 5.58
CA SER A 151 -15.06 21.42 4.99
C SER A 151 -15.12 22.59 5.99
N GLY A 152 -15.09 22.32 7.27
CA GLY A 152 -14.98 23.33 8.32
C GLY A 152 -13.57 23.92 8.51
N ASP A 153 -12.56 23.43 7.81
CA ASP A 153 -11.17 23.85 7.93
C ASP A 153 -10.63 24.43 6.63
N GLN A 154 -10.37 25.76 6.62
CA GLN A 154 -9.90 26.46 5.42
C GLN A 154 -8.61 25.86 4.84
N ARG A 155 -7.73 25.26 5.68
CA ARG A 155 -6.52 24.59 5.19
C ARG A 155 -6.83 23.44 4.26
N TYR A 156 -7.91 22.67 4.53
CA TYR A 156 -8.33 21.58 3.62
C TYR A 156 -8.96 22.15 2.35
N LEU A 157 -9.82 23.17 2.45
CA LEU A 157 -10.36 23.82 1.26
C LEU A 157 -9.23 24.30 0.34
N ASP A 158 -8.22 24.99 0.90
CA ASP A 158 -7.06 25.45 0.14
C ASP A 158 -6.24 24.28 -0.46
N MET A 159 -6.06 23.18 0.28
CA MET A 159 -5.34 22.00 -0.23
C MET A 159 -6.12 21.26 -1.32
N PHE A 160 -7.44 21.13 -1.19
CA PHE A 160 -8.27 20.53 -2.23
C PHE A 160 -8.30 21.42 -3.49
N ALA A 161 -8.39 22.74 -3.33
CA ALA A 161 -8.29 23.67 -4.44
C ALA A 161 -6.93 23.57 -5.16
N ALA A 162 -5.85 23.44 -4.42
CA ALA A 162 -4.51 23.25 -4.99
C ALA A 162 -4.35 21.90 -5.71
N ALA A 163 -4.93 20.82 -5.19
CA ALA A 163 -4.79 19.48 -5.75
C ALA A 163 -5.78 19.20 -6.90
N PHE A 164 -7.00 19.78 -6.86
CA PHE A 164 -8.09 19.42 -7.78
C PHE A 164 -8.76 20.60 -8.49
N GLY A 165 -8.33 21.84 -8.22
CA GLY A 165 -8.77 23.04 -8.95
C GLY A 165 -9.91 23.81 -8.32
N ASP A 166 -10.57 23.27 -7.30
CA ASP A 166 -11.60 23.95 -6.52
C ASP A 166 -11.69 23.37 -5.10
N GLU A 167 -12.39 24.07 -4.20
CA GLU A 167 -12.53 23.73 -2.77
C GLU A 167 -13.49 22.56 -2.50
N GLU A 168 -14.02 21.89 -3.52
CA GLU A 168 -14.97 20.79 -3.33
C GLU A 168 -14.28 19.55 -2.73
N ILE A 169 -14.69 19.18 -1.54
CA ILE A 169 -14.24 17.96 -0.86
C ILE A 169 -15.19 16.82 -1.20
N THR A 170 -14.67 15.74 -1.78
CA THR A 170 -15.43 14.54 -2.07
C THR A 170 -14.70 13.29 -1.58
N GLU A 171 -15.45 12.19 -1.39
CA GLU A 171 -14.88 10.88 -1.11
C GLU A 171 -13.84 10.48 -2.17
N ASP A 172 -14.17 10.66 -3.46
CA ASP A 172 -13.29 10.28 -4.56
C ASP A 172 -11.97 11.06 -4.54
N ARG A 173 -12.02 12.40 -4.40
CA ARG A 173 -10.83 13.24 -4.31
C ARG A 173 -9.99 12.90 -3.06
N SER A 174 -10.64 12.64 -1.93
CA SER A 174 -9.96 12.23 -0.68
C SER A 174 -9.25 10.89 -0.86
N ALA A 175 -9.89 9.90 -1.47
CA ALA A 175 -9.31 8.61 -1.76
C ALA A 175 -8.16 8.71 -2.77
N LYS A 176 -8.30 9.53 -3.82
CA LYS A 176 -7.24 9.80 -4.79
C LYS A 176 -6.01 10.43 -4.13
N ALA A 177 -6.19 11.43 -3.29
CA ALA A 177 -5.09 12.06 -2.57
C ALA A 177 -4.38 11.08 -1.61
N LEU A 178 -5.14 10.29 -0.83
CA LEU A 178 -4.58 9.24 0.02
C LEU A 178 -3.75 8.25 -0.79
N ALA A 179 -4.28 7.78 -1.92
CA ALA A 179 -3.58 6.85 -2.80
C ALA A 179 -2.29 7.47 -3.37
N GLN A 180 -2.31 8.75 -3.81
CA GLN A 180 -1.11 9.44 -4.29
C GLN A 180 0.00 9.43 -3.23
N PHE A 181 -0.31 9.74 -1.97
CA PHE A 181 0.67 9.68 -0.89
C PHE A 181 1.19 8.26 -0.66
N ILE A 182 0.31 7.26 -0.60
CA ILE A 182 0.73 5.87 -0.37
C ILE A 182 1.57 5.33 -1.54
N TYR A 183 1.30 5.71 -2.79
CA TYR A 183 2.12 5.35 -3.94
C TYR A 183 3.57 5.84 -3.81
N THR A 184 3.81 6.96 -3.13
CA THR A 184 5.18 7.47 -2.92
C THR A 184 5.98 6.67 -1.89
N MET A 185 5.35 5.77 -1.12
CA MET A 185 6.02 4.96 -0.11
C MET A 185 6.86 3.85 -0.75
N VAL A 186 7.95 4.24 -1.41
CA VAL A 186 8.86 3.33 -2.12
C VAL A 186 10.04 2.96 -1.24
N SER A 187 10.18 1.67 -0.93
CA SER A 187 11.34 1.08 -0.27
C SER A 187 12.20 0.36 -1.29
N GLY A 188 13.43 0.81 -1.49
CA GLY A 188 14.27 0.34 -2.59
C GLY A 188 15.79 0.48 -2.38
N ASP A 189 16.25 0.63 -1.13
CA ASP A 189 17.70 0.74 -0.82
C ASP A 189 18.15 -0.23 0.29
N SER A 190 17.58 -1.44 0.30
CA SER A 190 17.99 -2.51 1.20
C SER A 190 19.34 -3.11 0.78
N LYS A 191 19.93 -3.94 1.65
CA LYS A 191 21.14 -4.72 1.30
C LYS A 191 20.93 -5.62 0.08
N LEU A 192 19.70 -6.17 -0.08
CA LEU A 192 19.36 -6.94 -1.27
C LEU A 192 19.38 -6.06 -2.53
N ASP A 193 18.89 -4.83 -2.46
CA ASP A 193 18.96 -3.89 -3.57
C ASP A 193 20.41 -3.55 -3.93
N GLN A 194 21.24 -3.31 -2.93
CA GLN A 194 22.68 -3.06 -3.11
C GLN A 194 23.39 -4.29 -3.68
N TYR A 195 23.01 -5.52 -3.27
CA TYR A 195 23.56 -6.76 -3.87
C TYR A 195 23.26 -6.83 -5.36
N VAL A 196 22.06 -6.47 -5.77
CA VAL A 196 21.69 -6.53 -7.19
C VAL A 196 22.37 -5.44 -8.00
N LYS A 197 22.58 -4.27 -7.44
CA LYS A 197 23.41 -3.22 -8.04
C LYS A 197 24.91 -3.58 -8.08
N GLY A 198 25.33 -4.70 -7.44
CA GLY A 198 26.72 -5.11 -7.32
C GLY A 198 27.51 -4.30 -6.27
N GLU A 199 26.83 -3.61 -5.38
CA GLU A 199 27.38 -2.73 -4.35
C GLU A 199 27.52 -3.42 -2.99
N TYR A 200 26.88 -4.58 -2.81
CA TYR A 200 26.93 -5.40 -1.60
C TYR A 200 27.28 -6.85 -1.94
N THR A 201 28.00 -7.51 -1.05
CA THR A 201 28.29 -8.94 -1.11
C THR A 201 27.77 -9.60 0.15
N PHE A 202 26.94 -10.63 -0.02
CA PHE A 202 26.39 -11.36 1.12
C PHE A 202 27.49 -11.94 2.01
N THR A 203 27.27 -11.89 3.30
CA THR A 203 28.03 -12.69 4.28
C THR A 203 27.81 -14.17 4.03
N THR A 204 28.64 -15.04 4.61
CA THR A 204 28.48 -16.49 4.46
C THR A 204 27.09 -16.96 4.91
N SER A 205 26.55 -16.39 5.99
CA SER A 205 25.22 -16.75 6.50
C SER A 205 24.11 -16.29 5.56
N GLU A 206 24.16 -15.04 5.10
CA GLU A 206 23.19 -14.49 4.13
C GLU A 206 23.22 -15.27 2.81
N GLN A 207 24.42 -15.70 2.35
CA GLN A 207 24.56 -16.50 1.13
C GLN A 207 23.92 -17.89 1.29
N ILE A 208 24.09 -18.56 2.43
CA ILE A 208 23.40 -19.83 2.73
C ILE A 208 21.87 -19.62 2.63
N GLY A 209 21.37 -18.56 3.22
CA GLY A 209 19.94 -18.23 3.17
C GLY A 209 19.44 -17.92 1.76
N PHE A 210 20.20 -17.12 0.99
CA PHE A 210 19.92 -16.82 -0.41
C PHE A 210 19.84 -18.10 -1.24
N ASP A 211 20.82 -19.01 -1.09
CA ASP A 211 20.86 -20.26 -1.85
C ASP A 211 19.65 -21.15 -1.53
N ILE A 212 19.27 -21.27 -0.25
CA ILE A 212 18.09 -22.04 0.16
C ILE A 212 16.82 -21.40 -0.36
N PHE A 213 16.69 -20.09 -0.23
CA PHE A 213 15.51 -19.35 -0.66
C PHE A 213 15.25 -19.52 -2.17
N ASN A 214 16.30 -19.54 -2.98
CA ASN A 214 16.25 -19.58 -4.44
C ASN A 214 16.38 -20.97 -5.06
N ASN A 215 16.24 -22.04 -4.30
CA ASN A 215 16.28 -23.40 -4.80
C ASN A 215 15.13 -24.26 -4.27
N GLU A 216 15.00 -25.47 -4.80
CA GLU A 216 13.95 -26.44 -4.44
C GLU A 216 14.04 -26.94 -2.97
N GLN A 217 15.15 -26.69 -2.27
CA GLN A 217 15.29 -27.01 -0.86
C GLN A 217 14.45 -26.05 0.01
N GLY A 218 14.36 -24.79 -0.42
CA GLY A 218 13.55 -23.76 0.24
C GLY A 218 12.17 -23.60 -0.37
N ASP A 219 12.06 -23.68 -1.69
CA ASP A 219 10.86 -23.40 -2.49
C ASP A 219 10.27 -21.97 -2.30
N CYS A 220 10.98 -21.08 -1.59
CA CYS A 220 10.45 -19.74 -1.26
C CYS A 220 10.24 -18.89 -2.51
N PHE A 221 11.13 -19.01 -3.50
CA PHE A 221 11.13 -18.24 -4.74
C PHE A 221 9.91 -18.49 -5.63
N HIS A 222 9.23 -19.62 -5.48
CA HIS A 222 8.02 -19.92 -6.23
C HIS A 222 6.86 -18.98 -5.88
N CYS A 223 6.82 -18.53 -4.62
CA CYS A 223 5.82 -17.59 -4.12
C CYS A 223 6.37 -16.17 -3.97
N HIS A 224 7.62 -16.00 -3.53
CA HIS A 224 8.22 -14.71 -3.28
C HIS A 224 9.30 -14.31 -4.31
N GLY A 225 9.35 -14.96 -5.42
CA GLY A 225 10.26 -14.91 -6.55
C GLY A 225 11.42 -13.92 -6.53
N LEU A 226 12.65 -14.49 -6.53
CA LEU A 226 13.85 -13.75 -6.89
C LEU A 226 14.43 -14.25 -8.23
N ALA A 227 13.81 -15.27 -8.85
CA ALA A 227 14.38 -15.96 -9.99
C ALA A 227 14.34 -15.13 -11.29
N THR A 228 15.44 -15.08 -12.00
CA THR A 228 15.71 -14.68 -13.39
C THR A 228 15.30 -13.30 -13.90
N THR A 229 14.25 -12.71 -13.38
CA THR A 229 13.95 -11.28 -13.43
C THR A 229 13.91 -10.72 -12.03
N GLY A 230 14.32 -11.44 -11.15
CA GLY A 230 14.73 -11.63 -9.76
C GLY A 230 14.22 -10.67 -8.74
N TYR A 231 13.92 -9.50 -9.13
CA TYR A 231 13.78 -8.38 -8.30
C TYR A 231 12.37 -8.06 -7.91
N GLN A 232 11.47 -8.43 -8.79
CA GLN A 232 10.15 -7.88 -8.81
C GLN A 232 9.25 -8.39 -7.69
N MET A 233 9.50 -9.57 -7.16
CA MET A 233 8.49 -10.28 -6.39
C MET A 233 8.71 -10.27 -4.88
N GLY A 234 9.96 -10.25 -4.43
CA GLY A 234 10.27 -9.92 -3.04
C GLY A 234 9.99 -8.45 -2.72
N ALA A 235 10.05 -7.57 -3.75
CA ALA A 235 9.80 -6.15 -3.60
C ALA A 235 8.32 -5.80 -3.46
N TYR A 236 7.41 -6.48 -4.19
CA TYR A 236 6.01 -6.08 -4.26
C TYR A 236 4.99 -7.22 -4.20
N GLY A 237 5.41 -8.44 -3.91
CA GLY A 237 4.53 -9.60 -3.88
C GLY A 237 4.13 -10.07 -5.28
N LEU A 238 3.73 -11.33 -5.36
CA LEU A 238 3.17 -11.88 -6.57
C LEU A 238 1.70 -11.49 -6.71
N LEU A 239 1.25 -11.40 -7.95
CA LEU A 239 -0.17 -11.40 -8.32
C LEU A 239 -0.80 -12.78 -8.08
N GLN A 240 -0.49 -13.37 -6.95
CA GLN A 240 -0.77 -14.77 -6.66
C GLN A 240 -1.40 -14.91 -5.29
N PHE A 241 -2.33 -15.85 -5.23
CA PHE A 241 -2.96 -16.28 -4.00
C PHE A 241 -2.56 -17.73 -3.72
N SER A 242 -1.97 -17.95 -2.55
CA SER A 242 -1.46 -19.27 -2.17
C SER A 242 -1.96 -19.67 -0.79
N ASN A 243 -2.21 -20.95 -0.61
CA ASN A 243 -2.38 -21.57 0.69
C ASN A 243 -1.04 -22.19 1.10
N ASN A 244 -0.38 -21.58 2.07
CA ASN A 244 0.91 -22.04 2.59
C ASN A 244 0.80 -23.15 3.64
N GLY A 245 -0.40 -23.70 3.88
CA GLY A 245 -0.62 -24.74 4.87
C GLY A 245 -0.54 -24.27 6.31
N LEU A 246 -0.89 -23.01 6.58
CA LEU A 246 -0.84 -22.43 7.93
C LEU A 246 -1.79 -23.16 8.90
N ASP A 247 -2.96 -23.57 8.42
CA ASP A 247 -3.96 -24.29 9.20
C ASP A 247 -4.31 -25.64 8.61
N SER A 248 -4.47 -26.63 9.49
CA SER A 248 -4.96 -27.96 9.11
C SER A 248 -6.49 -27.97 8.92
N VAL A 249 -7.20 -27.06 9.58
CA VAL A 249 -8.66 -26.89 9.53
C VAL A 249 -8.98 -25.41 9.38
N LEU A 250 -9.67 -25.05 8.33
CA LEU A 250 -9.99 -23.65 8.01
C LEU A 250 -11.31 -23.29 8.68
N VAL A 251 -11.25 -22.48 9.73
CA VAL A 251 -12.43 -22.27 10.59
C VAL A 251 -12.97 -20.85 10.54
N VAL A 252 -12.15 -19.81 10.36
CA VAL A 252 -12.58 -18.42 10.58
C VAL A 252 -12.48 -17.54 9.33
N ASN A 253 -11.42 -17.61 8.59
CA ASN A 253 -11.21 -16.79 7.40
C ASN A 253 -10.98 -17.66 6.16
N SER A 254 -11.93 -17.68 5.25
CA SER A 254 -11.86 -18.49 4.03
C SER A 254 -10.85 -17.96 3.00
N GLY A 255 -10.23 -16.81 3.27
CA GLY A 255 -9.27 -16.18 2.36
C GLY A 255 -9.91 -15.75 1.04
N ARG A 256 -9.29 -16.12 -0.08
CA ARG A 256 -9.75 -15.77 -1.43
C ARG A 256 -11.13 -16.36 -1.77
N GLU A 257 -11.51 -17.50 -1.17
CA GLU A 257 -12.84 -18.09 -1.35
C GLU A 257 -13.96 -17.08 -1.03
N ALA A 258 -13.79 -16.22 -0.01
CA ALA A 258 -14.78 -15.19 0.33
C ALA A 258 -15.01 -14.15 -0.77
N VAL A 259 -14.17 -14.10 -1.77
CA VAL A 259 -14.25 -13.17 -2.92
C VAL A 259 -14.73 -13.87 -4.18
N THR A 260 -14.31 -15.13 -4.38
CA THR A 260 -14.55 -15.87 -5.63
C THR A 260 -15.70 -16.87 -5.55
N ASP A 261 -16.15 -17.23 -4.35
CA ASP A 261 -17.08 -18.33 -4.07
C ASP A 261 -16.59 -19.71 -4.60
N LEU A 262 -15.28 -19.84 -4.86
CA LEU A 262 -14.67 -21.07 -5.34
C LEU A 262 -14.03 -21.84 -4.19
N ALA A 263 -14.49 -23.06 -3.91
CA ALA A 263 -13.91 -23.93 -2.88
C ALA A 263 -12.41 -24.23 -3.09
N SER A 264 -11.92 -24.15 -4.35
CA SER A 264 -10.51 -24.24 -4.69
C SER A 264 -9.67 -23.07 -4.16
N ASP A 265 -10.29 -21.95 -3.80
CA ASP A 265 -9.62 -20.76 -3.29
C ASP A 265 -9.67 -20.63 -1.76
N ARG A 266 -10.20 -21.65 -1.10
CA ARG A 266 -10.23 -21.72 0.37
C ARG A 266 -8.81 -21.67 0.95
N ALA A 267 -8.62 -20.82 1.97
CA ALA A 267 -7.34 -20.54 2.64
C ALA A 267 -6.24 -20.01 1.75
N LYS A 268 -6.53 -19.60 0.56
CA LYS A 268 -5.55 -18.85 -0.24
C LYS A 268 -5.58 -17.39 0.17
N PHE A 269 -4.41 -16.84 0.42
CA PHE A 269 -4.19 -15.44 0.70
C PHE A 269 -3.22 -14.85 -0.30
N LYS A 270 -3.30 -13.54 -0.50
CA LYS A 270 -2.34 -12.81 -1.32
C LYS A 270 -0.93 -13.02 -0.75
N VAL A 271 0.01 -13.41 -1.60
CA VAL A 271 1.41 -13.50 -1.21
C VAL A 271 1.93 -12.10 -0.89
N PRO A 272 2.38 -11.84 0.36
CA PRO A 272 2.84 -10.51 0.76
C PRO A 272 4.25 -10.21 0.22
N SER A 273 4.58 -8.92 0.13
CA SER A 273 5.96 -8.47 -0.02
C SER A 273 6.80 -8.89 1.19
N LEU A 274 8.08 -9.15 0.95
CA LEU A 274 9.06 -9.38 2.01
C LEU A 274 9.87 -8.11 2.35
N ARG A 275 9.56 -6.97 1.73
CA ARG A 275 10.22 -5.70 2.05
C ARG A 275 10.06 -5.36 3.52
N ASN A 276 11.17 -5.02 4.16
CA ASN A 276 11.22 -4.65 5.57
C ASN A 276 10.60 -5.71 6.51
N ILE A 277 10.65 -6.99 6.11
CA ILE A 277 10.00 -8.09 6.84
C ILE A 277 10.49 -8.19 8.29
N GLU A 278 11.72 -7.78 8.59
CA GLU A 278 12.27 -7.73 9.95
C GLU A 278 11.47 -6.83 10.89
N TYR A 279 10.86 -5.77 10.35
CA TYR A 279 10.18 -4.73 11.12
C TYR A 279 8.65 -4.86 11.11
N SER A 280 8.10 -5.69 10.22
CA SER A 280 6.65 -5.84 10.05
C SER A 280 6.06 -7.07 10.74
N PHE A 281 6.58 -7.40 11.92
CA PHE A 281 5.97 -8.42 12.79
C PHE A 281 4.67 -7.87 13.43
N PRO A 282 3.72 -8.76 13.85
CA PRO A 282 3.70 -10.22 13.73
C PRO A 282 3.36 -10.71 12.33
N TYR A 283 3.71 -11.96 12.03
CA TYR A 283 3.67 -12.54 10.70
C TYR A 283 2.42 -13.40 10.45
N MET A 284 2.14 -13.64 9.16
CA MET A 284 0.97 -14.31 8.58
C MET A 284 -0.27 -13.41 8.58
N HIS A 285 -1.31 -13.86 7.88
CA HIS A 285 -2.54 -13.10 7.77
C HIS A 285 -3.27 -12.88 9.10
N ASP A 286 -3.01 -13.73 10.07
CA ASP A 286 -3.58 -13.67 11.41
C ASP A 286 -2.57 -13.27 12.51
N GLY A 287 -1.36 -12.86 12.14
CA GLY A 287 -0.36 -12.33 13.06
C GLY A 287 0.11 -13.31 14.16
N ARG A 288 0.05 -14.63 13.93
CA ARG A 288 0.35 -15.64 14.96
C ARG A 288 1.82 -15.78 15.33
N PHE A 289 2.74 -15.45 14.43
CA PHE A 289 4.18 -15.57 14.67
C PHE A 289 4.80 -14.21 15.00
N GLN A 290 5.59 -14.18 16.06
CA GLN A 290 6.21 -12.95 16.56
C GLN A 290 7.62 -12.74 16.01
N THR A 291 8.27 -13.79 15.51
CA THR A 291 9.68 -13.77 15.08
C THR A 291 9.86 -14.43 13.72
N LEU A 292 10.86 -13.97 12.96
CA LEU A 292 11.30 -14.65 11.73
C LEU A 292 11.73 -16.10 12.00
N GLY A 293 12.26 -16.38 13.19
CA GLY A 293 12.61 -17.73 13.60
C GLY A 293 11.40 -18.67 13.63
N GLU A 294 10.25 -18.21 14.14
CA GLU A 294 9.00 -18.99 14.14
C GLU A 294 8.48 -19.20 12.71
N VAL A 295 8.58 -18.20 11.85
CA VAL A 295 8.21 -18.31 10.43
C VAL A 295 9.09 -19.35 9.72
N VAL A 296 10.41 -19.26 9.88
CA VAL A 296 11.36 -20.21 9.28
C VAL A 296 11.12 -21.62 9.82
N GLU A 297 10.84 -21.78 11.12
CA GLU A 297 10.53 -23.09 11.69
C GLU A 297 9.20 -23.65 11.17
N PHE A 298 8.17 -22.82 11.00
CA PHE A 298 6.91 -23.22 10.35
C PHE A 298 7.16 -23.80 8.95
N TYR A 299 7.93 -23.10 8.11
CA TYR A 299 8.29 -23.61 6.77
C TYR A 299 9.24 -24.82 6.84
N ASN A 300 10.11 -24.92 7.87
CA ASN A 300 10.92 -26.11 8.11
C ASN A 300 10.05 -27.34 8.41
N MET A 301 8.96 -27.17 9.18
CA MET A 301 7.98 -28.24 9.43
C MET A 301 7.13 -28.57 8.20
N GLY A 302 7.13 -27.71 7.17
CA GLY A 302 6.48 -27.93 5.88
C GLY A 302 5.03 -27.50 5.80
N GLY A 303 4.42 -27.00 6.89
CA GLY A 303 3.00 -26.65 6.93
C GLY A 303 2.06 -27.87 6.95
N HIS A 304 0.77 -27.61 7.02
CA HIS A 304 -0.26 -28.64 7.09
C HIS A 304 -0.80 -28.98 5.69
N PRO A 305 -0.87 -30.28 5.33
CA PRO A 305 -1.49 -30.69 4.08
C PRO A 305 -3.00 -30.42 4.09
N SER A 306 -3.53 -29.95 2.99
CA SER A 306 -4.96 -29.71 2.79
C SER A 306 -5.34 -29.86 1.30
N ALA A 307 -6.64 -29.88 1.02
CA ALA A 307 -7.11 -30.01 -0.36
C ALA A 307 -6.77 -28.82 -1.27
N THR A 308 -6.49 -27.65 -0.68
CA THR A 308 -6.20 -26.40 -1.39
C THR A 308 -4.76 -25.91 -1.18
N ILE A 309 -3.90 -26.73 -0.54
CA ILE A 309 -2.50 -26.36 -0.31
C ILE A 309 -1.81 -26.08 -1.65
N ASP A 310 -0.94 -25.07 -1.66
CA ASP A 310 -0.19 -24.74 -2.86
C ASP A 310 0.73 -25.91 -3.27
N PRO A 311 0.76 -26.29 -4.55
CA PRO A 311 1.61 -27.39 -5.05
C PRO A 311 3.11 -27.17 -4.78
N ASN A 312 3.56 -25.93 -4.59
CA ASN A 312 4.94 -25.61 -4.24
C ASN A 312 5.26 -25.84 -2.76
N MET A 313 4.25 -26.09 -1.92
CA MET A 313 4.44 -26.53 -0.54
C MET A 313 4.77 -28.04 -0.47
N LYS A 314 5.79 -28.46 -1.20
CA LYS A 314 6.19 -29.88 -1.40
C LYS A 314 6.55 -30.61 -0.13
N ALA A 315 6.95 -29.89 0.92
CA ALA A 315 7.30 -30.44 2.23
C ALA A 315 6.11 -30.59 3.18
N ALA A 316 4.87 -30.32 2.72
CA ALA A 316 3.70 -30.36 3.58
C ALA A 316 3.51 -31.73 4.25
N GLY A 317 3.42 -31.70 5.58
CA GLY A 317 3.29 -32.91 6.42
C GLY A 317 4.53 -33.78 6.53
N VAL A 318 5.67 -33.42 5.90
CA VAL A 318 6.93 -34.21 5.91
C VAL A 318 8.07 -33.44 6.57
N GLY A 319 8.11 -32.10 6.35
CA GLY A 319 9.19 -31.25 6.82
C GLY A 319 10.40 -31.23 5.88
N ARG A 320 11.23 -30.19 6.07
CA ARG A 320 12.44 -29.94 5.24
C ARG A 320 13.73 -30.38 5.92
N ASN A 321 13.72 -30.53 7.25
CA ASN A 321 14.86 -30.93 8.08
C ASN A 321 16.10 -30.03 7.93
N TRP A 322 15.90 -28.72 7.88
CA TRP A 322 17.00 -27.74 7.81
C TRP A 322 17.85 -27.79 9.09
N SER A 323 19.18 -27.71 8.93
CA SER A 323 20.09 -27.52 10.04
C SER A 323 19.88 -26.14 10.71
N GLN A 324 20.43 -25.97 11.92
CA GLN A 324 20.38 -24.66 12.60
C GLN A 324 21.10 -23.57 11.79
N GLU A 325 22.21 -23.89 11.12
CA GLU A 325 22.95 -23.00 10.24
C GLU A 325 22.09 -22.57 9.05
N GLN A 326 21.36 -23.48 8.43
CA GLN A 326 20.46 -23.20 7.33
C GLN A 326 19.27 -22.31 7.74
N LYS A 327 18.68 -22.58 8.91
CA LYS A 327 17.60 -21.74 9.46
C LYS A 327 18.10 -20.33 9.78
N GLN A 328 19.28 -20.21 10.41
CA GLN A 328 19.88 -18.91 10.69
C GLN A 328 20.24 -18.17 9.40
N GLY A 329 20.79 -18.87 8.41
CA GLY A 329 21.06 -18.28 7.09
C GLY A 329 19.81 -17.69 6.43
N LEU A 330 18.68 -18.43 6.47
CA LEU A 330 17.40 -17.90 5.96
C LEU A 330 16.95 -16.63 6.71
N ILE A 331 17.07 -16.61 8.03
CA ILE A 331 16.73 -15.44 8.84
C ILE A 331 17.64 -14.26 8.45
N ASP A 332 18.93 -14.47 8.35
CA ASP A 332 19.90 -13.42 8.01
C ASP A 332 19.66 -12.90 6.58
N PHE A 333 19.33 -13.80 5.65
CA PHE A 333 18.96 -13.41 4.29
C PHE A 333 17.66 -12.61 4.27
N LEU A 334 16.60 -13.01 4.99
CA LEU A 334 15.35 -12.24 5.08
C LEU A 334 15.58 -10.82 5.63
N LYS A 335 16.55 -10.64 6.52
CA LYS A 335 16.92 -9.31 7.02
C LYS A 335 17.60 -8.43 5.97
N THR A 336 18.12 -8.99 4.88
CA THR A 336 18.68 -8.19 3.78
C THR A 336 17.63 -7.40 3.01
N PHE A 337 16.33 -7.69 3.22
CA PHE A 337 15.22 -6.92 2.65
C PHE A 337 14.91 -5.62 3.42
N SER A 338 15.61 -5.36 4.54
CA SER A 338 15.41 -4.18 5.38
C SER A 338 16.04 -2.93 4.75
N ASP A 339 15.23 -1.88 4.67
CA ASP A 339 15.58 -0.54 4.18
C ASP A 339 15.32 0.47 5.31
N GLU A 340 16.35 0.71 6.11
CA GLU A 340 16.27 1.57 7.30
C GLU A 340 16.02 3.03 6.93
N THR A 341 16.45 3.44 5.73
CA THR A 341 16.23 4.81 5.25
C THR A 341 14.75 5.07 5.05
N PHE A 342 14.02 4.13 4.45
CA PHE A 342 12.58 4.20 4.28
C PHE A 342 11.84 4.31 5.64
N LEU A 343 12.24 3.51 6.62
CA LEU A 343 11.59 3.46 7.93
C LEU A 343 11.74 4.77 8.73
N THR A 344 12.71 5.61 8.38
CA THR A 344 13.03 6.84 9.09
C THR A 344 12.90 8.11 8.24
N ASP A 345 12.47 7.97 6.99
CA ASP A 345 12.32 9.10 6.05
C ASP A 345 11.23 10.07 6.53
N THR A 346 11.64 11.29 6.81
CA THR A 346 10.75 12.36 7.30
C THR A 346 9.72 12.81 6.28
N THR A 347 9.88 12.49 4.99
CA THR A 347 8.90 12.79 3.95
C THR A 347 7.60 12.02 4.15
N PHE A 348 7.65 10.87 4.82
CA PHE A 348 6.49 10.06 5.15
C PHE A 348 5.95 10.30 6.57
N SER A 349 6.67 11.03 7.41
CA SER A 349 6.27 11.26 8.81
C SER A 349 5.06 12.20 8.94
N ASN A 350 4.48 12.27 10.15
CA ASN A 350 3.36 13.16 10.45
C ASN A 350 3.68 14.61 10.06
N PRO A 351 2.86 15.28 9.25
CA PRO A 351 3.08 16.65 8.78
C PRO A 351 2.62 17.75 9.73
N TRP A 352 1.99 17.39 10.88
CA TRP A 352 1.46 18.33 11.86
C TRP A 352 2.45 18.76 12.93
#